data_f2122c7fc3d2e38f2e008ffb6dd4814c
#
_entry.id   f2122c7fc3d2e38f2e008ffb6dd4814c
#
_cell.length_a   1.000
_cell.length_b   1.000
_cell.length_c   1.000
_cell.angle_alpha   90.00
_cell.angle_beta   90.00
_cell.angle_gamma   90.00
#
_symmetry.space_group_name_H-M   'P 1'
#
loop_
_entity.id
_entity.type
_entity.pdbx_description
1 polymer ?
#
loop_
_entity_poly.entity_id
_entity_poly.type
_entity_poly.pdbx_seq_one_letter_code
_entity_poly.pdbx_strand_id
1 'polypeptide(L)'
;LFGLEPMRCRTPIYPSVGTLAAPLSVQHALVRSVRDCALLLDIAAGGMPGDPVVAPAPLRPFTEEVGVAPGRLRVAFSVARPDGQQVHEDCATAVRRLAQLLESLGHDVEEAAPLVPSEGIMTALAIGMAAPLTARVDAWLESTDRTLGDDDLEPFTRVIYDVGKGLSGVDVVRALEAVERTGHAVGPFFERYDLLLTATIAEPAPALGVLDTTRPEVMYARAGDFSANTSIYNITGQPAISLPTALDAGGVPIGTQLAARFGDEALLLRVASQIEAAEPWPTRPALPQRF
;
A
#
# COMPACT_ATOMS: atom_id res chain seq x y z
N LEU A 1 -14.61 0.73 0.96
CA LEU A 1 -13.87 1.69 0.13
C LEU A 1 -12.94 0.93 -0.83
N PHE A 2 -12.70 1.51 -2.01
CA PHE A 2 -11.70 1.10 -2.98
C PHE A 2 -10.48 2.02 -2.87
N GLY A 3 -9.28 1.47 -2.89
CA GLY A 3 -8.04 2.23 -2.83
C GLY A 3 -7.02 1.70 -3.82
N LEU A 4 -6.31 2.59 -4.49
CA LEU A 4 -5.14 2.29 -5.31
C LEU A 4 -3.93 2.97 -4.68
N GLU A 5 -2.88 2.21 -4.44
CA GLU A 5 -1.52 2.70 -4.31
C GLU A 5 -0.91 2.68 -5.71
N PRO A 6 -0.70 3.83 -6.36
CA PRO A 6 -0.04 3.85 -7.67
C PRO A 6 1.45 3.51 -7.50
N MET A 7 2.11 3.12 -8.57
CA MET A 7 3.55 2.93 -8.53
C MET A 7 4.28 4.18 -8.02
N ARG A 8 5.43 3.99 -7.40
CA ARG A 8 6.28 5.10 -6.99
C ARG A 8 6.56 6.05 -8.16
N CYS A 9 6.49 7.35 -7.89
CA CYS A 9 6.66 8.43 -8.87
C CYS A 9 5.53 8.57 -9.92
N ARG A 10 4.42 7.82 -9.82
CA ARG A 10 3.25 8.03 -10.68
C ARG A 10 2.56 9.36 -10.41
N THR A 11 2.41 9.70 -9.14
CA THR A 11 1.85 10.96 -8.67
C THR A 11 2.95 11.80 -8.00
N PRO A 12 3.09 13.09 -8.32
CA PRO A 12 4.07 13.94 -7.65
C PRO A 12 3.68 14.16 -6.20
N ILE A 13 4.66 14.18 -5.32
CA ILE A 13 4.47 14.42 -3.88
C ILE A 13 5.08 15.75 -3.41
N TYR A 14 5.79 16.47 -4.28
CA TYR A 14 6.25 17.83 -4.05
C TYR A 14 5.06 18.81 -4.17
N PRO A 15 4.95 19.92 -3.38
CA PRO A 15 5.96 20.42 -2.45
C PRO A 15 5.85 19.87 -1.02
N SER A 16 4.90 19.01 -0.72
CA SER A 16 4.75 18.50 0.66
C SER A 16 5.98 17.70 1.11
N VAL A 17 6.51 16.87 0.24
CA VAL A 17 7.78 16.16 0.42
C VAL A 17 8.42 15.94 -0.96
N GLY A 18 9.73 15.66 -1.01
CA GLY A 18 10.40 15.26 -2.26
C GLY A 18 10.56 13.75 -2.36
N THR A 19 10.51 13.19 -3.54
CA THR A 19 10.65 11.76 -3.79
C THR A 19 11.98 11.20 -3.24
N LEU A 20 13.07 11.97 -3.31
CA LEU A 20 14.37 11.56 -2.77
C LEU A 20 14.39 11.60 -1.22
N ALA A 21 13.67 12.54 -0.61
CA ALA A 21 13.60 12.68 0.84
C ALA A 21 12.64 11.66 1.49
N ALA A 22 11.61 11.20 0.76
CA ALA A 22 10.64 10.23 1.25
C ALA A 22 10.37 9.15 0.17
N PRO A 23 11.36 8.28 -0.12
CA PRO A 23 11.34 7.36 -1.25
C PRO A 23 10.29 6.25 -1.13
N LEU A 24 9.70 6.04 0.04
CA LEU A 24 8.64 5.05 0.28
C LEU A 24 7.23 5.67 0.24
N SER A 25 7.12 6.99 0.06
CA SER A 25 5.84 7.68 0.08
C SER A 25 5.17 7.65 -1.29
N VAL A 26 3.86 7.34 -1.28
CA VAL A 26 2.98 7.40 -2.43
C VAL A 26 1.69 8.09 -2.00
N GLN A 27 1.05 8.83 -2.89
CA GLN A 27 -0.20 9.54 -2.62
C GLN A 27 -1.24 9.24 -3.67
N HIS A 28 -2.45 8.92 -3.23
CA HIS A 28 -3.64 8.84 -4.07
C HIS A 28 -4.91 8.95 -3.20
N ALA A 29 -6.08 8.82 -3.81
CA ALA A 29 -7.37 8.96 -3.14
C ALA A 29 -8.00 7.61 -2.78
N LEU A 30 -8.78 7.59 -1.68
CA LEU A 30 -9.72 6.54 -1.38
C LEU A 30 -11.08 6.89 -2.00
N VAL A 31 -11.65 5.96 -2.73
CA VAL A 31 -12.88 6.15 -3.51
C VAL A 31 -13.90 5.03 -3.27
N ARG A 32 -14.99 5.02 -4.02
CA ARG A 32 -16.05 4.01 -3.90
C ARG A 32 -16.25 3.18 -5.17
N SER A 33 -15.65 3.60 -6.29
CA SER A 33 -15.75 2.91 -7.57
C SER A 33 -14.41 2.91 -8.28
N VAL A 34 -14.20 1.93 -9.16
CA VAL A 34 -13.01 1.85 -10.01
C VAL A 34 -12.92 3.06 -10.94
N ARG A 35 -14.06 3.52 -11.47
CA ARG A 35 -14.14 4.68 -12.36
C ARG A 35 -13.64 5.95 -11.68
N ASP A 36 -14.06 6.22 -10.44
CA ASP A 36 -13.64 7.42 -9.72
C ASP A 36 -12.15 7.38 -9.39
N CYS A 37 -11.60 6.18 -9.10
CA CYS A 37 -10.18 5.98 -8.92
C CYS A 37 -9.39 6.31 -10.19
N ALA A 38 -9.80 5.78 -11.34
CA ALA A 38 -9.16 6.02 -12.62
C ALA A 38 -9.19 7.53 -12.99
N LEU A 39 -10.32 8.21 -12.77
CA LEU A 39 -10.44 9.65 -13.00
C LEU A 39 -9.48 10.46 -12.13
N LEU A 40 -9.41 10.15 -10.84
CA LEU A 40 -8.50 10.86 -9.94
C LEU A 40 -7.04 10.54 -10.25
N LEU A 41 -6.74 9.33 -10.75
CA LEU A 41 -5.39 8.99 -11.20
C LEU A 41 -5.02 9.78 -12.47
N ASP A 42 -5.92 9.93 -13.44
CA ASP A 42 -5.68 10.78 -14.62
C ASP A 42 -5.39 12.24 -14.25
N ILE A 43 -6.06 12.76 -13.20
CA ILE A 43 -5.85 14.13 -12.72
C ILE A 43 -4.51 14.27 -11.98
N ALA A 44 -4.13 13.25 -11.20
CA ALA A 44 -2.99 13.32 -10.29
C ALA A 44 -1.68 12.79 -10.92
N ALA A 45 -1.78 11.95 -11.96
CA ALA A 45 -0.60 11.32 -12.57
C ALA A 45 0.22 12.33 -13.39
N GLY A 46 1.53 12.09 -13.38
CA GLY A 46 2.50 12.89 -14.13
C GLY A 46 3.61 13.42 -13.24
N GLY A 47 4.65 13.96 -13.84
CA GLY A 47 5.75 14.62 -13.14
C GLY A 47 5.60 16.13 -13.15
N MET A 48 6.15 16.78 -12.15
CA MET A 48 6.32 18.23 -12.14
C MET A 48 7.67 18.61 -12.77
N PRO A 49 7.78 19.79 -13.40
CA PRO A 49 9.08 20.29 -13.86
C PRO A 49 10.07 20.34 -12.70
N GLY A 50 11.17 19.60 -12.83
CA GLY A 50 12.21 19.49 -11.79
C GLY A 50 12.13 18.23 -10.93
N ASP A 51 11.15 17.36 -11.12
CA ASP A 51 11.13 16.06 -10.44
C ASP A 51 12.34 15.20 -10.87
N PRO A 52 13.07 14.61 -9.92
CA PRO A 52 14.26 13.81 -10.22
C PRO A 52 13.95 12.48 -10.91
N VAL A 53 12.75 11.96 -10.71
CA VAL A 53 12.24 10.72 -11.29
C VAL A 53 10.77 10.90 -11.64
N VAL A 54 10.41 10.54 -12.86
CA VAL A 54 9.03 10.59 -13.35
C VAL A 54 8.64 9.23 -13.91
N ALA A 55 7.45 8.76 -13.55
CA ALA A 55 6.90 7.54 -14.12
C ALA A 55 6.66 7.68 -15.62
N PRO A 56 6.85 6.62 -16.42
CA PRO A 56 6.47 6.62 -17.83
C PRO A 56 4.99 7.03 -17.99
N ALA A 57 4.71 7.83 -19.04
CA ALA A 57 3.32 8.17 -19.35
C ALA A 57 2.50 6.90 -19.63
N PRO A 58 1.23 6.83 -19.20
CA PRO A 58 0.34 5.75 -19.58
C PRO A 58 0.10 5.77 -21.11
N LEU A 59 -0.18 4.61 -21.70
CA LEU A 59 -0.45 4.50 -23.14
C LEU A 59 -1.73 5.25 -23.56
N ARG A 60 -2.67 5.39 -22.63
CA ARG A 60 -3.92 6.14 -22.77
C ARG A 60 -4.41 6.57 -21.37
N PRO A 61 -5.40 7.46 -21.25
CA PRO A 61 -5.99 7.81 -19.97
C PRO A 61 -6.44 6.59 -19.18
N PHE A 62 -6.23 6.59 -17.86
CA PHE A 62 -6.65 5.49 -16.98
C PHE A 62 -8.17 5.30 -16.96
N THR A 63 -8.94 6.35 -17.18
CA THR A 63 -10.40 6.27 -17.33
C THR A 63 -10.82 5.42 -18.52
N GLU A 64 -10.02 5.33 -19.57
CA GLU A 64 -10.26 4.48 -20.74
C GLU A 64 -9.90 2.99 -20.49
N GLU A 65 -9.27 2.68 -19.37
CA GLU A 65 -8.96 1.31 -18.97
C GLU A 65 -10.12 0.62 -18.24
N VAL A 66 -11.04 1.41 -17.69
CA VAL A 66 -12.21 0.90 -16.95
C VAL A 66 -13.18 0.22 -17.90
N GLY A 67 -13.50 -1.05 -17.63
CA GLY A 67 -14.38 -1.87 -18.50
C GLY A 67 -13.69 -2.52 -19.68
N VAL A 68 -12.40 -2.31 -19.88
CA VAL A 68 -11.61 -3.02 -20.88
C VAL A 68 -11.28 -4.41 -20.37
N ALA A 69 -11.47 -5.44 -21.21
CA ALA A 69 -11.13 -6.80 -20.85
C ALA A 69 -9.62 -6.95 -20.55
N PRO A 70 -9.23 -7.49 -19.40
CA PRO A 70 -7.81 -7.64 -19.03
C PRO A 70 -7.11 -8.76 -19.83
N GLY A 71 -7.86 -9.59 -20.55
CA GLY A 71 -7.36 -10.83 -21.13
C GLY A 71 -7.28 -11.95 -20.10
N ARG A 72 -6.70 -13.08 -20.47
CA ARG A 72 -6.43 -14.19 -19.53
C ARG A 72 -5.14 -13.92 -18.79
N LEU A 73 -5.20 -13.84 -17.47
CA LEU A 73 -4.09 -13.50 -16.59
C LEU A 73 -3.63 -14.73 -15.80
N ARG A 74 -2.37 -14.76 -15.46
CA ARG A 74 -1.76 -15.67 -14.48
C ARG A 74 -1.78 -14.96 -13.12
N VAL A 75 -2.65 -15.40 -12.24
CA VAL A 75 -2.86 -14.81 -10.92
C VAL A 75 -2.31 -15.74 -9.86
N ALA A 76 -1.32 -15.29 -9.11
CA ALA A 76 -0.92 -15.95 -7.90
C ALA A 76 -1.78 -15.46 -6.74
N PHE A 77 -2.09 -16.31 -5.75
CA PHE A 77 -2.67 -15.87 -4.49
C PHE A 77 -1.92 -16.45 -3.29
N SER A 78 -1.96 -15.72 -2.18
CA SER A 78 -1.39 -16.18 -0.91
C SER A 78 -2.28 -15.80 0.25
N VAL A 79 -2.45 -16.74 1.18
CA VAL A 79 -3.11 -16.55 2.48
C VAL A 79 -2.10 -16.44 3.63
N ALA A 80 -0.83 -16.31 3.28
CA ALA A 80 0.25 -16.05 4.23
C ALA A 80 0.77 -14.62 4.09
N ARG A 81 1.30 -14.09 5.18
CA ARG A 81 2.05 -12.83 5.21
C ARG A 81 3.43 -13.03 4.56
N PRO A 82 4.13 -11.94 4.17
CA PRO A 82 5.49 -12.04 3.63
C PRO A 82 6.52 -12.72 4.56
N ASP A 83 6.27 -12.71 5.87
CA ASP A 83 7.08 -13.39 6.89
C ASP A 83 6.72 -14.87 7.10
N GLY A 84 5.77 -15.41 6.32
CA GLY A 84 5.30 -16.79 6.36
C GLY A 84 4.22 -17.08 7.42
N GLN A 85 3.85 -16.11 8.25
CA GLN A 85 2.73 -16.28 9.18
C GLN A 85 1.40 -16.27 8.43
N GLN A 86 0.41 -17.02 8.96
CA GLN A 86 -0.93 -17.02 8.38
C GLN A 86 -1.68 -15.72 8.70
N VAL A 87 -2.47 -15.24 7.76
CA VAL A 87 -3.44 -14.16 8.02
C VAL A 87 -4.64 -14.72 8.79
N HIS A 88 -5.46 -13.85 9.38
CA HIS A 88 -6.70 -14.25 10.03
C HIS A 88 -7.60 -15.03 9.07
N GLU A 89 -8.34 -16.04 9.58
CA GLU A 89 -9.13 -16.96 8.73
C GLU A 89 -10.20 -16.26 7.90
N ASP A 90 -10.82 -15.19 8.41
CA ASP A 90 -11.78 -14.40 7.62
C ASP A 90 -11.10 -13.71 6.43
N CYS A 91 -9.87 -13.21 6.63
CA CYS A 91 -9.07 -12.63 5.57
C CYS A 91 -8.63 -13.70 4.55
N ALA A 92 -8.21 -14.88 5.02
CA ALA A 92 -7.85 -16.01 4.16
C ALA A 92 -9.05 -16.49 3.34
N THR A 93 -10.23 -16.54 3.95
CA THR A 93 -11.49 -16.92 3.28
C THR A 93 -11.85 -15.90 2.20
N ALA A 94 -11.71 -14.60 2.47
CA ALA A 94 -11.94 -13.55 1.48
C ALA A 94 -11.00 -13.68 0.27
N VAL A 95 -9.71 -13.96 0.51
CA VAL A 95 -8.72 -14.18 -0.56
C VAL A 95 -9.07 -15.40 -1.40
N ARG A 96 -9.36 -16.56 -0.79
CA ARG A 96 -9.75 -17.79 -1.51
C ARG A 96 -11.02 -17.60 -2.34
N ARG A 97 -12.01 -16.86 -1.80
CA ARG A 97 -13.24 -16.53 -2.53
C ARG A 97 -12.96 -15.69 -3.76
N LEU A 98 -12.13 -14.65 -3.65
CA LEU A 98 -11.77 -13.82 -4.81
C LEU A 98 -10.91 -14.61 -5.81
N ALA A 99 -10.04 -15.50 -5.36
CA ALA A 99 -9.29 -16.41 -6.23
C ALA A 99 -10.23 -17.29 -7.07
N GLN A 100 -11.26 -17.87 -6.46
CA GLN A 100 -12.28 -18.65 -7.15
C GLN A 100 -13.11 -17.80 -8.15
N LEU A 101 -13.43 -16.56 -7.79
CA LEU A 101 -14.09 -15.63 -8.71
C LEU A 101 -13.21 -15.37 -9.94
N LEU A 102 -11.93 -15.05 -9.74
CA LEU A 102 -10.99 -14.81 -10.84
C LEU A 102 -10.83 -16.03 -11.74
N GLU A 103 -10.79 -17.25 -11.17
CA GLU A 103 -10.79 -18.49 -11.94
C GLU A 103 -12.07 -18.63 -12.78
N SER A 104 -13.25 -18.35 -12.19
CA SER A 104 -14.53 -18.37 -12.90
C SER A 104 -14.64 -17.32 -14.02
N LEU A 105 -13.89 -16.21 -13.90
CA LEU A 105 -13.77 -15.17 -14.92
C LEU A 105 -12.75 -15.51 -16.01
N GLY A 106 -12.12 -16.69 -15.95
CA GLY A 106 -11.27 -17.24 -17.01
C GLY A 106 -9.77 -16.98 -16.83
N HIS A 107 -9.32 -16.58 -15.65
CA HIS A 107 -7.91 -16.43 -15.32
C HIS A 107 -7.29 -17.75 -14.85
N ASP A 108 -5.97 -17.88 -14.99
CA ASP A 108 -5.20 -18.99 -14.42
C ASP A 108 -4.79 -18.60 -12.99
N VAL A 109 -5.31 -19.35 -12.00
CA VAL A 109 -5.12 -19.01 -10.59
C VAL A 109 -4.40 -20.15 -9.87
N GLU A 110 -3.30 -19.84 -9.17
CA GLU A 110 -2.57 -20.82 -8.35
C GLU A 110 -2.05 -20.21 -7.05
N GLU A 111 -1.86 -21.04 -6.02
CA GLU A 111 -1.31 -20.58 -4.75
C GLU A 111 0.22 -20.44 -4.87
N ALA A 112 0.73 -19.22 -4.81
CA ALA A 112 2.13 -18.89 -4.83
C ALA A 112 2.38 -17.51 -4.23
N ALA A 113 3.60 -17.28 -3.72
CA ALA A 113 4.02 -16.00 -3.18
C ALA A 113 5.47 -15.70 -3.56
N PRO A 114 5.85 -14.41 -3.68
CA PRO A 114 7.25 -14.04 -3.86
C PRO A 114 8.05 -14.35 -2.61
N LEU A 115 9.33 -14.68 -2.79
CA LEU A 115 10.28 -14.73 -1.68
C LEU A 115 10.64 -13.30 -1.29
N VAL A 116 10.21 -12.88 -0.10
CA VAL A 116 10.50 -11.54 0.43
C VAL A 116 11.62 -11.65 1.46
N PRO A 117 12.77 -10.99 1.25
CA PRO A 117 13.85 -11.00 2.23
C PRO A 117 13.38 -10.30 3.52
N SER A 118 13.41 -11.01 4.64
CA SER A 118 13.02 -10.44 5.95
C SER A 118 14.11 -9.53 6.52
N GLU A 119 15.37 -9.78 6.16
CA GLU A 119 16.51 -9.04 6.64
C GLU A 119 16.52 -7.61 6.08
N GLY A 120 16.54 -6.64 6.97
CA GLY A 120 16.60 -5.21 6.63
C GLY A 120 15.29 -4.54 6.26
N ILE A 121 14.18 -5.27 6.00
CA ILE A 121 12.89 -4.66 5.68
C ILE A 121 12.41 -3.76 6.81
N MET A 122 12.38 -4.26 8.04
CA MET A 122 11.93 -3.48 9.21
C MET A 122 12.84 -2.28 9.47
N THR A 123 14.16 -2.45 9.25
CA THR A 123 15.12 -1.34 9.33
C THR A 123 14.86 -0.31 8.24
N ALA A 124 14.63 -0.75 7.00
CA ALA A 124 14.32 0.15 5.89
C ALA A 124 13.02 0.93 6.13
N LEU A 125 11.97 0.28 6.63
CA LEU A 125 10.70 0.92 6.98
C LEU A 125 10.90 1.94 8.12
N ALA A 126 11.60 1.58 9.19
CA ALA A 126 11.86 2.47 10.31
C ALA A 126 12.63 3.72 9.86
N ILE A 127 13.68 3.56 9.05
CA ILE A 127 14.47 4.68 8.54
C ILE A 127 13.68 5.47 7.49
N GLY A 128 12.90 4.83 6.63
CA GLY A 128 12.03 5.47 5.66
C GLY A 128 10.97 6.38 6.30
N MET A 129 10.59 6.11 7.57
CA MET A 129 9.71 6.96 8.37
C MET A 129 10.50 7.98 9.20
N ALA A 130 11.53 7.53 9.92
CA ALA A 130 12.21 8.33 10.94
C ALA A 130 13.03 9.49 10.35
N ALA A 131 13.85 9.23 9.33
CA ALA A 131 14.68 10.28 8.74
C ALA A 131 13.86 11.41 8.09
N PRO A 132 12.84 11.15 7.25
CA PRO A 132 11.98 12.19 6.69
C PRO A 132 11.19 12.95 7.76
N LEU A 133 10.65 12.25 8.76
CA LEU A 133 9.91 12.89 9.85
C LEU A 133 10.81 13.86 10.62
N THR A 134 11.98 13.42 11.05
CA THR A 134 12.93 14.21 11.81
C THR A 134 13.38 15.45 11.04
N ALA A 135 13.76 15.28 9.76
CA ALA A 135 14.16 16.40 8.92
C ALA A 135 13.04 17.46 8.78
N ARG A 136 11.79 17.03 8.69
CA ARG A 136 10.64 17.95 8.59
C ARG A 136 10.31 18.65 9.89
N VAL A 137 10.38 17.94 11.01
CA VAL A 137 10.18 18.53 12.35
C VAL A 137 11.26 19.56 12.61
N ASP A 138 12.53 19.21 12.38
CA ASP A 138 13.65 20.14 12.56
C ASP A 138 13.49 21.41 11.69
N ALA A 139 13.18 21.25 10.40
CA ALA A 139 12.97 22.37 9.49
C ALA A 139 11.78 23.27 9.93
N TRP A 140 10.72 22.67 10.48
CA TRP A 140 9.59 23.44 11.02
C TRP A 140 9.98 24.21 12.27
N LEU A 141 10.73 23.59 13.21
CA LEU A 141 11.23 24.24 14.42
C LEU A 141 12.12 25.42 14.07
N GLU A 142 13.07 25.23 13.13
CA GLU A 142 13.95 26.29 12.65
C GLU A 142 13.16 27.44 12.01
N SER A 143 12.18 27.14 11.15
CA SER A 143 11.38 28.16 10.45
C SER A 143 10.49 28.98 11.39
N THR A 144 10.17 28.46 12.57
CA THR A 144 9.29 29.08 13.55
C THR A 144 10.04 29.61 14.79
N ASP A 145 11.37 29.49 14.83
CA ASP A 145 12.22 29.83 15.99
C ASP A 145 11.73 29.18 17.31
N ARG A 146 11.34 27.87 17.18
CA ARG A 146 10.83 27.08 18.32
C ARG A 146 11.80 25.98 18.70
N THR A 147 11.71 25.54 19.93
CA THR A 147 12.31 24.32 20.47
C THR A 147 11.22 23.30 20.72
N LEU A 148 11.51 22.02 20.45
CA LEU A 148 10.57 20.93 20.67
C LEU A 148 10.31 20.73 22.17
N GLY A 149 9.07 20.94 22.60
CA GLY A 149 8.60 20.66 23.96
C GLY A 149 8.24 19.17 24.14
N ASP A 150 7.99 18.78 25.39
CA ASP A 150 7.68 17.39 25.74
C ASP A 150 6.33 16.93 25.16
N ASP A 151 5.35 17.84 25.06
CA ASP A 151 3.98 17.56 24.63
C ASP A 151 3.71 17.97 23.16
N ASP A 152 4.72 18.41 22.40
CA ASP A 152 4.54 18.87 21.01
C ASP A 152 4.32 17.71 20.02
N LEU A 153 4.73 16.51 20.36
CA LEU A 153 4.54 15.29 19.57
C LEU A 153 3.84 14.22 20.40
N GLU A 154 2.95 13.47 19.75
CA GLU A 154 2.41 12.26 20.38
C GLU A 154 3.53 11.26 20.73
N PRO A 155 3.39 10.45 21.79
CA PRO A 155 4.44 9.54 22.27
C PRO A 155 5.02 8.66 21.16
N PHE A 156 4.20 8.09 20.31
CA PHE A 156 4.67 7.27 19.17
C PHE A 156 5.49 8.10 18.16
N THR A 157 5.01 9.29 17.80
CA THR A 157 5.72 10.20 16.88
C THR A 157 7.04 10.67 17.48
N ARG A 158 7.08 10.91 18.81
CA ARG A 158 8.31 11.30 19.54
C ARG A 158 9.37 10.21 19.44
N VAL A 159 9.01 8.94 19.64
CA VAL A 159 9.97 7.83 19.50
C VAL A 159 10.54 7.76 18.08
N ILE A 160 9.70 7.93 17.05
CA ILE A 160 10.16 7.94 15.65
C ILE A 160 11.11 9.12 15.39
N TYR A 161 10.79 10.30 15.92
CA TYR A 161 11.67 11.48 15.83
C TYR A 161 13.03 11.24 16.50
N ASP A 162 13.03 10.71 17.73
CA ASP A 162 14.26 10.45 18.49
C ASP A 162 15.13 9.37 17.80
N VAL A 163 14.51 8.34 17.21
CA VAL A 163 15.21 7.38 16.33
C VAL A 163 15.88 8.11 15.17
N GLY A 164 15.18 9.01 14.50
CA GLY A 164 15.72 9.76 13.37
C GLY A 164 16.91 10.65 13.73
N LYS A 165 16.91 11.25 14.94
CA LYS A 165 18.06 12.04 15.47
C LYS A 165 19.31 11.20 15.66
N GLY A 166 19.17 9.90 15.89
CA GLY A 166 20.30 8.97 16.07
C GLY A 166 20.85 8.38 14.76
N LEU A 167 20.20 8.60 13.63
CA LEU A 167 20.61 7.99 12.35
C LEU A 167 21.83 8.71 11.76
N SER A 168 22.76 7.92 11.26
CA SER A 168 23.84 8.41 10.40
C SER A 168 23.43 8.39 8.92
N GLY A 169 24.13 9.16 8.07
CA GLY A 169 23.95 9.08 6.63
C GLY A 169 24.23 7.66 6.07
N VAL A 170 25.12 6.91 6.73
CA VAL A 170 25.40 5.50 6.35
C VAL A 170 24.22 4.60 6.62
N ASP A 171 23.48 4.81 7.71
CA ASP A 171 22.27 4.03 8.01
C ASP A 171 21.18 4.27 6.97
N VAL A 172 21.00 5.52 6.54
CA VAL A 172 20.07 5.87 5.47
C VAL A 172 20.43 5.19 4.15
N VAL A 173 21.72 5.20 3.76
CA VAL A 173 22.18 4.52 2.54
C VAL A 173 21.92 3.02 2.62
N ARG A 174 22.26 2.37 3.72
CA ARG A 174 22.00 0.92 3.91
C ARG A 174 20.49 0.58 3.83
N ALA A 175 19.64 1.47 4.31
CA ALA A 175 18.20 1.29 4.19
C ALA A 175 17.73 1.36 2.73
N LEU A 176 18.24 2.33 1.96
CA LEU A 176 17.96 2.43 0.52
C LEU A 176 18.44 1.19 -0.24
N GLU A 177 19.64 0.67 0.08
CA GLU A 177 20.11 -0.60 -0.47
C GLU A 177 19.22 -1.79 -0.12
N ALA A 178 18.65 -1.82 1.09
CA ALA A 178 17.68 -2.85 1.49
C ALA A 178 16.38 -2.75 0.69
N VAL A 179 15.91 -1.55 0.39
CA VAL A 179 14.77 -1.28 -0.49
C VAL A 179 15.03 -1.85 -1.89
N GLU A 180 16.19 -1.54 -2.48
CA GLU A 180 16.58 -2.04 -3.80
C GLU A 180 16.70 -3.57 -3.84
N ARG A 181 17.38 -4.17 -2.85
CA ARG A 181 17.49 -5.64 -2.74
C ARG A 181 16.14 -6.31 -2.67
N THR A 182 15.17 -5.72 -1.95
CA THR A 182 13.80 -6.25 -1.86
C THR A 182 13.11 -6.17 -3.22
N GLY A 183 13.23 -5.06 -3.93
CA GLY A 183 12.68 -4.91 -5.28
C GLY A 183 13.23 -5.95 -6.25
N HIS A 184 14.56 -6.19 -6.23
CA HIS A 184 15.22 -7.21 -7.06
C HIS A 184 14.84 -8.65 -6.67
N ALA A 185 14.50 -8.91 -5.42
CA ALA A 185 14.05 -10.24 -4.98
C ALA A 185 12.60 -10.52 -5.38
N VAL A 186 11.73 -9.50 -5.32
CA VAL A 186 10.29 -9.63 -5.62
C VAL A 186 10.00 -9.52 -7.13
N GLY A 187 10.75 -8.68 -7.85
CA GLY A 187 10.52 -8.39 -9.27
C GLY A 187 10.40 -9.63 -10.17
N PRO A 188 11.28 -10.64 -10.09
CA PRO A 188 11.22 -11.85 -10.92
C PRO A 188 9.92 -12.66 -10.76
N PHE A 189 9.24 -12.56 -9.63
CA PHE A 189 7.94 -13.20 -9.43
C PHE A 189 6.91 -12.72 -10.46
N PHE A 190 6.93 -11.44 -10.78
CA PHE A 190 6.01 -10.83 -11.74
C PHE A 190 6.39 -11.04 -13.22
N GLU A 191 7.48 -11.72 -13.51
CA GLU A 191 7.74 -12.26 -14.86
C GLU A 191 6.92 -13.53 -15.11
N ARG A 192 6.64 -14.29 -14.04
CA ARG A 192 5.83 -15.51 -14.07
C ARG A 192 4.34 -15.22 -13.89
N TYR A 193 3.98 -14.30 -13.02
CA TYR A 193 2.60 -13.94 -12.71
C TYR A 193 2.31 -12.48 -13.11
N ASP A 194 1.09 -12.25 -13.57
CA ASP A 194 0.64 -10.92 -13.93
C ASP A 194 0.12 -10.16 -12.70
N LEU A 195 -0.46 -10.90 -11.72
CA LEU A 195 -1.00 -10.37 -10.47
C LEU A 195 -0.65 -11.25 -9.28
N LEU A 196 -0.55 -10.61 -8.10
CA LEU A 196 -0.54 -11.27 -6.79
C LEU A 196 -1.76 -10.82 -5.98
N LEU A 197 -2.60 -11.78 -5.58
CA LEU A 197 -3.75 -11.58 -4.71
C LEU A 197 -3.40 -11.95 -3.27
N THR A 198 -3.65 -11.04 -2.33
CA THR A 198 -3.49 -11.25 -0.88
C THR A 198 -4.65 -10.59 -0.12
N ALA A 199 -4.71 -10.77 1.20
CA ALA A 199 -5.49 -9.88 2.05
C ALA A 199 -4.83 -8.48 2.07
N THR A 200 -5.62 -7.40 2.14
CA THR A 200 -5.06 -6.04 2.27
C THR A 200 -4.37 -5.89 3.62
N ILE A 201 -5.04 -6.28 4.69
CA ILE A 201 -4.48 -6.33 6.05
C ILE A 201 -4.58 -7.76 6.59
N ALA A 202 -3.67 -8.13 7.49
CA ALA A 202 -3.53 -9.52 7.93
C ALA A 202 -4.66 -10.01 8.85
N GLU A 203 -5.44 -9.13 9.42
CA GLU A 203 -6.59 -9.43 10.30
C GLU A 203 -7.72 -8.41 10.07
N PRO A 204 -8.97 -8.67 10.46
CA PRO A 204 -10.07 -7.69 10.37
C PRO A 204 -9.73 -6.39 11.10
N ALA A 205 -10.37 -5.28 10.69
CA ALA A 205 -10.10 -3.98 11.29
C ALA A 205 -10.24 -4.04 12.82
N PRO A 206 -9.24 -3.54 13.57
CA PRO A 206 -9.24 -3.64 15.02
C PRO A 206 -10.30 -2.74 15.66
N ALA A 207 -10.72 -3.09 16.86
CA ALA A 207 -11.52 -2.19 17.68
C ALA A 207 -10.75 -0.90 18.01
N LEU A 208 -11.50 0.19 18.23
CA LEU A 208 -10.89 1.45 18.65
C LEU A 208 -10.08 1.26 19.94
N GLY A 209 -8.90 1.87 20.02
CA GLY A 209 -7.98 1.81 21.15
C GLY A 209 -6.97 0.65 21.09
N VAL A 210 -7.09 -0.30 20.16
CA VAL A 210 -6.08 -1.38 19.99
C VAL A 210 -4.75 -0.82 19.47
N LEU A 211 -4.81 0.18 18.59
CA LEU A 211 -3.64 0.93 18.13
C LEU A 211 -3.46 2.15 19.04
N ASP A 212 -2.83 1.93 20.17
CA ASP A 212 -2.64 2.93 21.24
C ASP A 212 -1.32 3.70 21.03
N THR A 213 -1.39 4.92 20.53
CA THR A 213 -0.24 5.80 20.28
C THR A 213 0.47 6.25 21.55
N THR A 214 -0.18 6.11 22.73
CA THR A 214 0.46 6.39 24.02
C THR A 214 1.41 5.29 24.48
N ARG A 215 1.38 4.12 23.79
CA ARG A 215 2.25 2.96 24.02
C ARG A 215 3.03 2.61 22.75
N PRO A 216 4.11 3.34 22.44
CA PRO A 216 4.82 3.27 21.17
C PRO A 216 5.24 1.86 20.76
N GLU A 217 5.71 1.04 21.70
CA GLU A 217 6.15 -0.33 21.47
C GLU A 217 4.99 -1.24 21.02
N VAL A 218 3.81 -1.09 21.62
CA VAL A 218 2.59 -1.83 21.28
C VAL A 218 2.07 -1.35 19.93
N MET A 219 2.00 -0.03 19.74
CA MET A 219 1.57 0.59 18.49
C MET A 219 2.43 0.11 17.31
N TYR A 220 3.77 0.12 17.45
CA TYR A 220 4.69 -0.27 16.39
C TYR A 220 4.52 -1.76 16.01
N ALA A 221 4.47 -2.64 17.01
CA ALA A 221 4.29 -4.08 16.79
C ALA A 221 2.94 -4.37 16.11
N ARG A 222 1.85 -3.80 16.64
CA ARG A 222 0.50 -4.04 16.10
C ARG A 222 0.32 -3.44 14.70
N ALA A 223 0.82 -2.23 14.45
CA ALA A 223 0.76 -1.63 13.12
C ALA A 223 1.53 -2.47 12.09
N GLY A 224 2.68 -3.04 12.46
CA GLY A 224 3.44 -3.96 11.63
C GLY A 224 2.67 -5.23 11.30
N ASP A 225 1.97 -5.82 12.29
CA ASP A 225 1.12 -7.00 12.07
C ASP A 225 -0.02 -6.69 11.09
N PHE A 226 -0.75 -5.60 11.29
CA PHE A 226 -1.84 -5.21 10.40
C PHE A 226 -1.36 -4.92 8.98
N SER A 227 -0.28 -4.17 8.81
CA SER A 227 0.22 -3.68 7.52
C SER A 227 1.18 -4.65 6.80
N ALA A 228 1.35 -5.87 7.29
CA ALA A 228 2.33 -6.81 6.77
C ALA A 228 2.26 -7.03 5.26
N ASN A 229 1.06 -7.05 4.68
CA ASN A 229 0.83 -7.28 3.26
C ASN A 229 0.90 -6.00 2.40
N THR A 230 0.80 -4.81 3.00
CA THR A 230 0.78 -3.54 2.26
C THR A 230 2.16 -2.87 2.20
N SER A 231 2.93 -2.94 3.28
CA SER A 231 4.22 -2.27 3.38
C SER A 231 5.23 -2.70 2.32
N ILE A 232 5.11 -3.92 1.80
CA ILE A 232 6.00 -4.44 0.75
C ILE A 232 5.92 -3.59 -0.53
N TYR A 233 4.74 -3.06 -0.88
CA TYR A 233 4.56 -2.27 -2.10
C TYR A 233 5.11 -0.86 -1.95
N ASN A 234 5.08 -0.27 -0.75
CA ASN A 234 5.84 0.95 -0.48
C ASN A 234 7.35 0.73 -0.66
N ILE A 235 7.87 -0.45 -0.28
CA ILE A 235 9.29 -0.81 -0.44
C ILE A 235 9.63 -1.05 -1.89
N THR A 236 8.90 -1.92 -2.60
CA THR A 236 9.19 -2.28 -4.00
C THR A 236 8.77 -1.19 -4.98
N GLY A 237 7.82 -0.31 -4.59
CA GLY A 237 7.28 0.75 -5.43
C GLY A 237 6.28 0.27 -6.48
N GLN A 238 5.80 -0.97 -6.38
CA GLN A 238 4.82 -1.54 -7.29
C GLN A 238 3.42 -1.01 -7.00
N PRO A 239 2.52 -0.92 -8.01
CA PRO A 239 1.14 -0.55 -7.78
C PRO A 239 0.35 -1.70 -7.15
N ALA A 240 -0.56 -1.35 -6.25
CA ALA A 240 -1.49 -2.29 -5.63
C ALA A 240 -2.88 -1.66 -5.43
N ILE A 241 -3.94 -2.47 -5.53
CA ILE A 241 -5.32 -2.03 -5.24
C ILE A 241 -5.91 -2.83 -4.10
N SER A 242 -6.70 -2.17 -3.27
CA SER A 242 -7.53 -2.79 -2.25
C SER A 242 -8.99 -2.75 -2.65
N LEU A 243 -9.63 -3.91 -2.65
CA LEU A 243 -11.00 -4.15 -3.08
C LEU A 243 -11.87 -4.51 -1.87
N PRO A 244 -13.07 -3.92 -1.69
CA PRO A 244 -13.97 -4.21 -0.57
C PRO A 244 -14.84 -5.45 -0.87
N THR A 245 -14.22 -6.63 -0.95
CA THR A 245 -14.84 -7.85 -1.49
C THR A 245 -15.54 -8.72 -0.45
N ALA A 246 -15.35 -8.47 0.85
CA ALA A 246 -15.95 -9.29 1.90
C ALA A 246 -16.29 -8.49 3.15
N LEU A 247 -17.09 -9.12 4.01
CA LEU A 247 -17.37 -8.71 5.38
C LEU A 247 -17.06 -9.89 6.30
N ASP A 248 -16.61 -9.62 7.52
CA ASP A 248 -16.54 -10.63 8.57
C ASP A 248 -17.94 -10.97 9.13
N ALA A 249 -18.00 -11.90 10.08
CA ALA A 249 -19.26 -12.30 10.73
C ALA A 249 -19.93 -11.14 11.52
N GLY A 250 -19.17 -10.13 11.91
CA GLY A 250 -19.65 -8.93 12.60
C GLY A 250 -20.08 -7.80 11.64
N GLY A 251 -19.93 -7.99 10.32
CA GLY A 251 -20.20 -6.97 9.31
C GLY A 251 -19.06 -5.97 9.11
N VAL A 252 -17.87 -6.23 9.65
CA VAL A 252 -16.68 -5.40 9.44
C VAL A 252 -16.10 -5.69 8.05
N PRO A 253 -15.81 -4.66 7.24
CA PRO A 253 -15.25 -4.85 5.91
C PRO A 253 -13.87 -5.51 5.92
N ILE A 254 -13.69 -6.50 5.05
CA ILE A 254 -12.42 -7.15 4.75
C ILE A 254 -12.01 -6.75 3.34
N GLY A 255 -10.80 -6.22 3.21
CA GLY A 255 -10.19 -5.89 1.93
C GLY A 255 -9.35 -7.03 1.40
N THR A 256 -9.46 -7.29 0.09
CA THR A 256 -8.49 -8.09 -0.66
C THR A 256 -7.64 -7.17 -1.53
N GLN A 257 -6.39 -7.54 -1.76
CA GLN A 257 -5.41 -6.72 -2.46
C GLN A 257 -4.89 -7.44 -3.69
N LEU A 258 -4.87 -6.73 -4.81
CA LEU A 258 -4.17 -7.17 -6.03
C LEU A 258 -2.97 -6.24 -6.26
N ALA A 259 -1.80 -6.83 -6.44
CA ALA A 259 -0.60 -6.13 -6.84
C ALA A 259 -0.16 -6.57 -8.24
N ALA A 260 0.43 -5.65 -8.99
CA ALA A 260 0.94 -5.90 -10.33
C ALA A 260 2.44 -5.53 -10.43
N ARG A 261 3.04 -5.76 -11.60
CA ARG A 261 4.39 -5.29 -11.84
C ARG A 261 4.46 -3.77 -11.88
N PHE A 262 5.64 -3.26 -11.75
CA PHE A 262 5.90 -1.82 -11.78
C PHE A 262 5.36 -1.19 -13.06
N GLY A 263 4.45 -0.21 -12.95
CA GLY A 263 3.84 0.50 -14.08
C GLY A 263 2.51 -0.06 -14.59
N ASP A 264 2.01 -1.16 -14.04
CA ASP A 264 0.81 -1.85 -14.54
C ASP A 264 -0.50 -1.42 -13.82
N GLU A 265 -0.65 -0.14 -13.46
CA GLU A 265 -1.92 0.40 -12.93
C GLU A 265 -3.09 0.18 -13.90
N ALA A 266 -2.83 0.26 -15.20
CA ALA A 266 -3.82 0.01 -16.24
C ALA A 266 -4.41 -1.41 -16.11
N LEU A 267 -3.56 -2.44 -15.92
CA LEU A 267 -3.99 -3.82 -15.70
C LEU A 267 -4.82 -3.96 -14.42
N LEU A 268 -4.38 -3.32 -13.33
CA LEU A 268 -5.11 -3.32 -12.06
C LEU A 268 -6.51 -2.71 -12.21
N LEU A 269 -6.66 -1.60 -12.92
CA LEU A 269 -7.95 -0.97 -13.15
C LEU A 269 -8.87 -1.83 -14.04
N ARG A 270 -8.31 -2.51 -15.07
CA ARG A 270 -9.08 -3.44 -15.91
C ARG A 270 -9.62 -4.61 -15.09
N VAL A 271 -8.77 -5.29 -14.32
CA VAL A 271 -9.23 -6.44 -13.52
C VAL A 271 -10.15 -6.00 -12.38
N ALA A 272 -9.90 -4.85 -11.75
CA ALA A 272 -10.80 -4.31 -10.74
C ALA A 272 -12.19 -4.00 -11.29
N SER A 273 -12.27 -3.43 -12.51
CA SER A 273 -13.57 -3.16 -13.15
C SER A 273 -14.29 -4.45 -13.57
N GLN A 274 -13.55 -5.50 -13.95
CA GLN A 274 -14.12 -6.81 -14.22
C GLN A 274 -14.73 -7.44 -12.96
N ILE A 275 -14.01 -7.34 -11.81
CA ILE A 275 -14.49 -7.81 -10.52
C ILE A 275 -15.71 -6.99 -10.06
N GLU A 276 -15.66 -5.63 -10.16
CA GLU A 276 -16.77 -4.74 -9.83
C GLU A 276 -18.03 -5.04 -10.64
N ALA A 277 -17.87 -5.41 -11.90
CA ALA A 277 -18.99 -5.80 -12.77
C ALA A 277 -19.56 -7.18 -12.43
N ALA A 278 -18.72 -8.15 -12.04
CA ALA A 278 -19.14 -9.50 -11.67
C ALA A 278 -19.77 -9.57 -10.27
N GLU A 279 -19.20 -8.89 -9.31
CA GLU A 279 -19.68 -8.80 -7.93
C GLU A 279 -19.66 -7.33 -7.45
N PRO A 280 -20.70 -6.53 -7.78
CA PRO A 280 -20.76 -5.13 -7.36
C PRO A 280 -20.79 -4.97 -5.85
N TRP A 281 -19.94 -4.11 -5.33
CA TRP A 281 -19.96 -3.72 -3.90
C TRP A 281 -20.78 -2.45 -3.66
N PRO A 282 -21.32 -2.26 -2.43
CA PRO A 282 -22.07 -1.05 -2.08
C PRO A 282 -21.20 0.21 -2.20
N THR A 283 -21.62 1.16 -3.02
CA THR A 283 -20.96 2.47 -3.15
C THR A 283 -21.43 3.49 -2.09
N ARG A 284 -22.49 3.16 -1.36
CA ARG A 284 -22.99 3.96 -0.24
C ARG A 284 -23.08 3.10 1.01
N PRO A 285 -22.57 3.57 2.16
CA PRO A 285 -22.77 2.85 3.41
C PRO A 285 -24.27 2.77 3.72
N ALA A 286 -24.73 1.64 4.26
CA ALA A 286 -26.01 1.57 4.90
C ALA A 286 -25.93 2.51 6.13
N LEU A 287 -26.59 3.66 6.05
CA LEU A 287 -26.71 4.53 7.23
C LEU A 287 -27.52 3.78 8.29
N PRO A 288 -27.07 3.74 9.56
CA PRO A 288 -27.88 3.21 10.62
C PRO A 288 -29.22 3.97 10.61
N GLN A 289 -30.33 3.22 10.67
CA GLN A 289 -31.62 3.87 10.86
C GLN A 289 -31.50 4.72 12.14
N ARG A 290 -31.72 6.01 12.01
CA ARG A 290 -31.72 6.91 13.17
C ARG A 290 -32.75 6.37 14.16
N PHE A 291 -32.29 6.03 15.33
CA PHE A 291 -33.15 5.75 16.47
C PHE A 291 -33.96 7.00 16.85
#